data_f85ff23599998e7ee009d9beaf9e93db
#
_entry.id   f85ff23599998e7ee009d9beaf9e93db
#
_cell.length_a   1.000
_cell.length_b   1.000
_cell.length_c   1.000
_cell.angle_alpha   90.00
_cell.angle_beta   90.00
_cell.angle_gamma   90.00
#
_symmetry.space_group_name_H-M   'P 1'
#
loop_
_entity.id
_entity.type
_entity.pdbx_description
1 polymer ?
#
loop_
_entity_poly.entity_id
_entity_poly.type
_entity_poly.pdbx_seq_one_letter_code
_entity_poly.pdbx_strand_id
1 'polypeptide(L)' 'MKLKVVVHEAEEGGYWAEVPAIPGCATEGETFQELLANLYEAVEGCLAVDVQQIQRTERDQVIEIAI' A
#
# COMPACT_ATOMS: atom_id res chain seq x y z
N MET A 1 1.42 -15.99 2.23
CA MET A 1 2.44 -15.07 1.73
C MET A 1 2.26 -13.72 2.38
N LYS A 2 3.35 -13.07 2.73
CA LYS A 2 3.30 -11.75 3.35
C LYS A 2 3.88 -10.71 2.41
N LEU A 3 3.19 -9.59 2.29
CA LEU A 3 3.65 -8.47 1.49
C LEU A 3 3.87 -7.26 2.38
N LYS A 4 4.96 -6.56 2.14
CA LYS A 4 5.21 -5.29 2.81
C LYS A 4 4.51 -4.19 2.05
N VAL A 5 3.89 -3.30 2.79
CA VAL A 5 3.11 -2.19 2.25
C VAL A 5 3.57 -0.91 2.93
N VAL A 6 3.82 0.11 2.13
CA VAL A 6 4.17 1.43 2.66
C VAL A 6 2.92 2.29 2.67
N VAL A 7 2.53 2.73 3.85
CA VAL A 7 1.33 3.55 4.05
C VAL A 7 1.75 5.00 4.25
N HIS A 8 1.17 5.88 3.46
CA HIS A 8 1.42 7.32 3.52
C HIS A 8 0.17 8.05 3.98
N GLU A 9 0.37 9.11 4.73
CA GLU A 9 -0.74 10.00 5.10
C GLU A 9 -0.90 11.05 4.00
N ALA A 10 -2.13 11.21 3.52
CA ALA A 10 -2.44 12.22 2.54
C ALA A 10 -2.58 13.58 3.21
N GLU A 11 -2.14 14.63 2.54
CA GLU A 11 -2.20 15.99 3.09
C GLU A 11 -3.63 16.45 3.35
N GLU A 12 -4.56 15.99 2.54
CA GLU A 12 -5.98 16.37 2.64
C GLU A 12 -6.74 15.49 3.62
N GLY A 13 -6.05 14.59 4.29
CA GLY A 13 -6.68 13.60 5.14
C GLY A 13 -6.80 12.26 4.41
N GLY A 14 -6.95 11.20 5.18
CA GLY A 14 -6.96 9.87 4.63
C GLY A 14 -5.55 9.30 4.45
N TYR A 15 -5.50 8.16 3.77
CA TYR A 15 -4.26 7.41 3.59
C TYR A 15 -4.16 6.89 2.17
N TRP A 16 -2.94 6.67 1.72
CA TRP A 16 -2.71 5.92 0.49
C TRP A 16 -1.54 4.96 0.73
N ALA A 17 -1.49 3.91 -0.04
CA ALA A 17 -0.52 2.84 0.19
C ALA A 17 0.05 2.34 -1.12
N GLU A 18 1.29 1.90 -1.04
CA GLU A 18 2.01 1.31 -2.17
C GLU A 18 2.54 -0.06 -1.78
N VAL A 19 2.57 -0.96 -2.73
CA VAL A 19 3.15 -2.28 -2.54
C VAL A 19 4.45 -2.35 -3.34
N PRO A 20 5.62 -2.27 -2.69
CA PRO A 20 6.89 -2.21 -3.41
C PRO A 20 7.16 -3.43 -4.30
N ALA A 21 6.70 -4.60 -3.87
CA ALA A 21 6.92 -5.83 -4.62
C ALA A 21 6.09 -5.90 -5.90
N ILE A 22 5.07 -5.06 -6.03
CA ILE A 22 4.18 -5.06 -7.18
C ILE A 22 4.09 -3.63 -7.72
N PRO A 23 4.96 -3.26 -8.67
CA PRO A 23 5.00 -1.89 -9.18
C PRO A 23 3.66 -1.45 -9.76
N GLY A 24 3.29 -0.23 -9.50
CA GLY A 24 2.03 0.31 -9.94
C GLY A 24 0.84 -0.11 -9.09
N CYS A 25 1.05 -0.93 -8.08
CA CYS A 25 -0.02 -1.34 -7.17
C CYS A 25 -0.11 -0.35 -6.04
N ALA A 26 -1.13 0.50 -6.08
CA ALA A 26 -1.37 1.51 -5.07
C ALA A 26 -2.87 1.65 -4.85
N THR A 27 -3.24 2.09 -3.67
CA THR A 27 -4.63 2.28 -3.32
C THR A 27 -4.75 3.40 -2.29
N GLU A 28 -5.97 3.81 -2.01
CA GLU A 28 -6.23 4.86 -1.03
C GLU A 28 -7.49 4.55 -0.24
N GLY A 29 -7.65 5.24 0.87
CA GLY A 29 -8.83 5.13 1.70
C GLY A 29 -8.91 6.30 2.67
N GLU A 30 -10.09 6.68 3.08
CA GLU A 30 -10.27 7.78 4.02
C GLU A 30 -9.91 7.39 5.45
N THR A 31 -10.07 6.11 5.78
CA THR A 31 -9.68 5.58 7.07
C THR A 31 -8.68 4.45 6.85
N PHE A 32 -7.96 4.10 7.90
CA PHE A 32 -7.02 2.99 7.81
C PHE A 32 -7.73 1.68 7.48
N GLN A 33 -8.89 1.47 8.05
CA GLN A 33 -9.69 0.27 7.81
C GLN A 33 -10.14 0.18 6.36
N GLU A 34 -10.60 1.30 5.82
CA GLU A 34 -10.97 1.38 4.41
C GLU A 34 -9.77 1.14 3.50
N LEU A 35 -8.63 1.72 3.87
CA LEU A 35 -7.39 1.52 3.13
C LEU A 35 -7.04 0.04 3.05
N LEU A 36 -7.12 -0.69 4.16
CA LEU A 36 -6.80 -2.11 4.19
C LEU A 36 -7.74 -2.92 3.29
N ALA A 37 -9.03 -2.63 3.33
CA ALA A 37 -9.99 -3.32 2.48
C ALA A 37 -9.68 -3.09 1.00
N ASN A 38 -9.41 -1.83 0.64
CA ASN A 38 -9.06 -1.48 -0.73
C ASN A 38 -7.72 -2.07 -1.15
N LEU A 39 -6.80 -2.19 -0.20
CA LEU A 39 -5.49 -2.74 -0.46
C LEU A 39 -5.55 -4.21 -0.85
N TYR A 40 -6.32 -5.02 -0.12
CA TYR A 40 -6.47 -6.42 -0.46
C TYR A 40 -7.07 -6.59 -1.86
N GLU A 41 -8.02 -5.75 -2.19
CA GLU A 41 -8.64 -5.77 -3.51
C GLU A 41 -7.65 -5.35 -4.59
N ALA A 42 -6.85 -4.32 -4.32
CA ALA A 42 -5.84 -3.84 -5.26
C ALA A 42 -4.76 -4.90 -5.51
N VAL A 43 -4.31 -5.58 -4.47
CA VAL A 43 -3.30 -6.62 -4.59
C VAL A 43 -3.80 -7.78 -5.44
N GLU A 44 -5.04 -8.17 -5.28
CA GLU A 44 -5.64 -9.23 -6.10
C GLU A 44 -5.65 -8.85 -7.58
N GLY A 45 -5.81 -7.57 -7.89
CA GLY A 45 -5.81 -7.09 -9.27
C GLY A 45 -4.43 -6.80 -9.83
N CYS A 46 -3.41 -6.67 -8.99
CA CYS A 46 -2.06 -6.28 -9.38
C CYS A 46 -1.13 -7.48 -9.35
N LEU A 47 -1.27 -8.38 -10.30
CA LEU A 47 -0.46 -9.60 -10.31
C LEU A 47 0.85 -9.49 -11.09
N ALA A 48 1.12 -8.36 -11.69
CA ALA A 48 2.41 -8.13 -12.35
C ALA A 48 3.49 -7.98 -11.29
N VAL A 49 4.55 -8.74 -11.39
CA VAL A 49 5.61 -8.73 -10.40
C VAL A 49 6.86 -8.10 -10.98
N ASP A 50 7.21 -6.96 -10.43
CA ASP A 50 8.46 -6.29 -10.70
C ASP A 50 8.88 -5.64 -9.40
N VAL A 51 10.16 -5.45 -9.19
CA VAL A 51 10.65 -4.91 -7.94
C VAL A 51 10.97 -3.44 -8.11
N GLN A 52 10.32 -2.61 -7.31
CA GLN A 52 10.62 -1.19 -7.25
C GLN A 52 11.04 -0.80 -5.86
N GLN A 53 11.97 0.13 -5.79
CA GLN A 53 12.33 0.73 -4.52
C GLN A 53 11.51 1.97 -4.30
N ILE A 54 11.00 2.10 -3.09
CA ILE A 54 10.23 3.26 -2.68
C ILE A 54 11.01 3.99 -1.62
N GLN A 55 11.05 5.31 -1.73
CA GLN A 55 11.63 6.14 -0.69
C GLN A 55 10.55 6.45 0.34
N ARG A 56 10.90 6.26 1.61
CA ARG A 56 9.99 6.53 2.71
C ARG A 56 10.38 7.79 3.43
N THR A 57 9.39 8.50 3.95
CA THR A 57 9.60 9.60 4.86
C THR A 57 9.31 9.14 6.28
N GLU A 58 9.59 10.00 7.25
CA GLU A 58 9.35 9.67 8.67
C GLU A 58 7.87 9.47 8.98
N ARG A 59 6.97 10.02 8.17
CA ARG A 59 5.53 9.88 8.37
C ARG A 59 4.96 8.59 7.83
N ASP A 60 5.72 7.91 7.01
CA ASP A 60 5.24 6.72 6.33
C ASP A 60 5.33 5.52 7.27
N GLN A 61 4.40 4.62 7.11
CA GLN A 61 4.36 3.38 7.89
C GLN A 61 4.56 2.21 6.96
N VAL A 62 5.28 1.22 7.45
CA VAL A 62 5.42 -0.04 6.73
C VAL A 62 4.64 -1.09 7.47
N ILE A 63 3.70 -1.71 6.78
CA ILE A 63 2.91 -2.80 7.33
C ILE A 63 3.10 -4.04 6.49
N GLU A 64 2.78 -5.19 7.06
CA GLU A 64 2.74 -6.44 6.32
C GLU A 64 1.32 -6.93 6.25
N ILE A 65 0.93 -7.41 5.09
CA ILE A 65 -0.37 -8.05 4.94
C ILE A 65 -0.16 -9.51 4.57
N ALA A 66 -1.04 -10.36 5.08
CA ALA A 66 -1.03 -11.78 4.75
C ALA A 66 -2.01 -12.03 3.60
N ILE A 67 -1.52 -12.76 2.62
CA ILE A 67 -2.34 -13.11 1.46
C ILE A 67 -2.44 -14.63 1.35
#